data_9e17d5a27f54e441aa85202f0bd64665
#
_entry.id   9e17d5a27f54e441aa85202f0bd64665
#
_cell.length_a   1.000
_cell.length_b   1.000
_cell.length_c   1.000
_cell.angle_alpha   90.00
_cell.angle_beta   90.00
_cell.angle_gamma   90.00
#
_symmetry.space_group_name_H-M   'P 1'
#
loop_
_entity.id
_entity.type
_entity.pdbx_description
1 polymer ?
#
loop_
_entity_poly.entity_id
_entity_poly.type
_entity_poly.pdbx_seq_one_letter_code
_entity_poly.pdbx_strand_id
1 'polypeptide(L)'
;MASVIPGSLGIYYEHPDWYRPLFQELDRRGVPYDALHADEHRFDSSDRSFPYAVVFNRMSPSAYTRGRAHVIFYTLQYLAHLDRLGVRVINGQSAWRTEISKAYQLTLLEELGLPYPRARVIHHLSQAPAAARGLRWPIVVKPNIGGSGAGIRRFDTPDGLERAAGAGTLDLGIDSTALVQECVPAADGRIVRVEVLNGRYLYAIRIYTPGDSFNLCPADVCQSVDGAELARPACAVDAPKNNLRVEGFTPPPEIIRAVERIMAASGIELGGVEYMIDVRDNRPYFYDINALSNFVADAPRIVGFDPFARLVDWLEEELAIAGVPRSVTTTNA
;
A
#
# COMPACT_ATOMS: atom_id res chain seq x y z
N MET A 1 24.94 17.70 14.60
CA MET A 1 24.22 16.46 14.96
C MET A 1 22.93 16.87 15.61
N ALA A 2 21.78 16.41 15.09
CA ALA A 2 20.49 16.69 15.70
C ALA A 2 20.44 16.10 17.12
N SER A 3 19.97 16.86 18.09
CA SER A 3 19.71 16.32 19.42
C SER A 3 18.41 15.51 19.38
N VAL A 4 18.55 14.21 19.22
CA VAL A 4 17.42 13.28 19.34
C VAL A 4 17.00 13.21 20.80
N ILE A 5 15.72 13.37 21.09
CA ILE A 5 15.16 13.08 22.42
C ILE A 5 15.08 11.56 22.52
N PRO A 6 15.84 10.90 23.40
CA PRO A 6 15.77 9.44 23.52
C PRO A 6 14.35 8.97 23.84
N GLY A 7 13.86 7.98 23.08
CA GLY A 7 12.58 7.35 23.33
C GLY A 7 11.34 8.05 22.77
N SER A 8 11.48 9.09 21.92
CA SER A 8 10.33 9.76 21.31
C SER A 8 9.96 9.16 19.95
N LEU A 9 8.67 8.94 19.71
CA LEU A 9 8.07 8.42 18.48
C LEU A 9 7.23 9.51 17.80
N GLY A 10 7.54 9.84 16.54
CA GLY A 10 6.68 10.66 15.71
C GLY A 10 5.83 9.78 14.79
N ILE A 11 4.51 9.88 14.84
CA ILE A 11 3.59 9.17 13.93
C ILE A 11 3.06 10.15 12.91
N TYR A 12 3.54 10.03 11.66
CA TYR A 12 3.18 10.91 10.56
C TYR A 12 2.03 10.31 9.75
N TYR A 13 0.87 10.95 9.73
CA TYR A 13 -0.37 10.39 9.17
C TYR A 13 -1.31 11.46 8.62
N GLU A 14 -2.35 11.03 7.88
CA GLU A 14 -3.37 11.92 7.32
C GLU A 14 -4.80 11.51 7.67
N HIS A 15 -5.11 10.21 7.75
CA HIS A 15 -6.48 9.76 7.95
C HIS A 15 -6.91 9.90 9.42
N PRO A 16 -8.05 10.55 9.72
CA PRO A 16 -8.42 10.89 11.10
C PRO A 16 -8.75 9.68 11.98
N ASP A 17 -9.20 8.59 11.39
CA ASP A 17 -9.78 7.48 12.15
C ASP A 17 -9.00 6.16 12.08
N TRP A 18 -8.19 5.95 11.02
CA TRP A 18 -7.57 4.65 10.78
C TRP A 18 -6.57 4.22 11.84
N TYR A 19 -6.02 5.19 12.57
CA TYR A 19 -4.94 4.92 13.54
C TYR A 19 -5.42 4.92 14.98
N ARG A 20 -6.73 5.05 15.23
CA ARG A 20 -7.29 4.96 16.58
C ARG A 20 -6.88 3.68 17.33
N PRO A 21 -6.91 2.47 16.74
CA PRO A 21 -6.46 1.27 17.43
C PRO A 21 -4.97 1.31 17.80
N LEU A 22 -4.11 1.87 16.93
CA LEU A 22 -2.70 2.06 17.23
C LEU A 22 -2.51 3.03 18.40
N PHE A 23 -3.15 4.21 18.35
CA PHE A 23 -3.05 5.21 19.42
C PHE A 23 -3.56 4.65 20.74
N GLN A 24 -4.69 3.94 20.74
CA GLN A 24 -5.23 3.30 21.93
C GLN A 24 -4.27 2.28 22.54
N GLU A 25 -3.56 1.49 21.72
CA GLU A 25 -2.61 0.52 22.22
C GLU A 25 -1.33 1.18 22.77
N LEU A 26 -0.84 2.26 22.13
CA LEU A 26 0.27 3.07 22.62
C LEU A 26 -0.08 3.72 23.96
N ASP A 27 -1.27 4.33 24.07
CA ASP A 27 -1.77 4.96 25.31
C ASP A 27 -1.91 3.93 26.43
N ARG A 28 -2.47 2.75 26.12
CA ARG A 28 -2.64 1.65 27.09
C ARG A 28 -1.31 1.19 27.68
N ARG A 29 -0.22 1.21 26.88
CA ARG A 29 1.12 0.82 27.31
C ARG A 29 1.95 1.97 27.89
N GLY A 30 1.46 3.21 27.78
CA GLY A 30 2.20 4.39 28.20
C GLY A 30 3.42 4.69 27.32
N VAL A 31 3.40 4.28 26.05
CA VAL A 31 4.45 4.60 25.07
C VAL A 31 4.25 6.04 24.60
N PRO A 32 5.20 6.97 24.84
CA PRO A 32 5.04 8.35 24.43
C PRO A 32 5.18 8.50 22.91
N TYR A 33 4.29 9.27 22.30
CA TYR A 33 4.32 9.59 20.87
C TYR A 33 3.76 10.98 20.60
N ASP A 34 4.16 11.56 19.47
CA ASP A 34 3.55 12.75 18.90
C ASP A 34 2.81 12.38 17.60
N ALA A 35 1.54 12.81 17.52
CA ALA A 35 0.70 12.63 16.33
C ALA A 35 0.94 13.78 15.34
N LEU A 36 1.66 13.50 14.25
CA LEU A 36 2.06 14.48 13.25
C LEU A 36 1.08 14.45 12.07
N HIS A 37 0.05 15.31 12.11
CA HIS A 37 -0.94 15.35 11.04
C HIS A 37 -0.39 16.04 9.79
N ALA A 38 -0.45 15.36 8.63
CA ALA A 38 0.22 15.78 7.41
C ALA A 38 -0.26 17.13 6.85
N ASP A 39 -1.56 17.46 7.00
CA ASP A 39 -2.13 18.75 6.55
C ASP A 39 -1.58 19.94 7.35
N GLU A 40 -1.15 19.74 8.57
CA GLU A 40 -0.66 20.78 9.47
C GLU A 40 0.87 20.80 9.54
N HIS A 41 1.49 19.74 9.00
CA HIS A 41 2.91 19.53 9.12
C HIS A 41 3.70 20.44 8.17
N ARG A 42 4.82 20.96 8.69
CA ARG A 42 5.83 21.70 7.91
C ARG A 42 7.22 21.40 8.45
N PHE A 43 8.24 21.53 7.63
CA PHE A 43 9.62 21.40 8.04
C PHE A 43 10.48 22.52 7.44
N ASP A 44 11.54 22.89 8.12
CA ASP A 44 12.57 23.80 7.61
C ASP A 44 13.71 22.96 7.01
N SER A 45 13.99 23.14 5.73
CA SER A 45 15.05 22.42 5.04
C SER A 45 16.47 22.74 5.56
N SER A 46 16.63 23.84 6.28
CA SER A 46 17.89 24.23 6.94
C SER A 46 18.04 23.65 8.35
N ASP A 47 16.96 23.19 8.98
CA ASP A 47 17.02 22.60 10.30
C ASP A 47 17.80 21.27 10.26
N ARG A 48 18.67 21.12 11.22
CA ARG A 48 19.48 19.92 11.44
C ARG A 48 19.17 19.24 12.78
N SER A 49 18.26 19.81 13.56
CA SER A 49 17.72 19.22 14.77
C SER A 49 16.47 18.42 14.46
N PHE A 50 16.34 17.25 15.06
CA PHE A 50 15.16 16.43 14.86
C PHE A 50 14.76 15.80 16.21
N PRO A 51 13.49 15.98 16.64
CA PRO A 51 13.10 15.65 18.01
C PRO A 51 12.76 14.17 18.24
N TYR A 52 12.60 13.37 17.18
CA TYR A 52 12.13 11.98 17.31
C TYR A 52 13.28 10.98 17.12
N ALA A 53 13.30 9.94 17.93
CA ALA A 53 14.19 8.80 17.76
C ALA A 53 13.78 7.94 16.57
N VAL A 54 12.46 7.80 16.37
CA VAL A 54 11.84 7.05 15.29
C VAL A 54 10.69 7.85 14.72
N VAL A 55 10.57 7.90 13.40
CA VAL A 55 9.36 8.34 12.70
C VAL A 55 8.66 7.15 12.10
N PHE A 56 7.37 7.02 12.35
CA PHE A 56 6.54 6.00 11.74
C PHE A 56 5.64 6.65 10.68
N ASN A 57 5.95 6.40 9.42
CA ASN A 57 5.17 6.91 8.29
C ASN A 57 3.91 6.05 8.08
N ARG A 58 2.75 6.70 8.23
CA ARG A 58 1.42 6.12 8.08
C ARG A 58 0.58 6.86 7.02
N MET A 59 1.25 7.47 6.06
CA MET A 59 0.57 8.12 4.95
C MET A 59 -0.09 7.12 4.01
N SER A 60 -1.22 7.53 3.42
CA SER A 60 -1.96 6.74 2.43
C SER A 60 -1.99 7.43 1.07
N PRO A 61 -1.78 6.68 -0.03
CA PRO A 61 -1.96 7.22 -1.38
C PRO A 61 -3.43 7.59 -1.66
N SER A 62 -4.40 7.07 -0.88
CA SER A 62 -5.81 7.43 -1.01
C SER A 62 -6.18 8.79 -0.43
N ALA A 63 -5.24 9.56 0.12
CA ALA A 63 -5.50 10.90 0.65
C ALA A 63 -6.18 11.84 -0.36
N TYR A 64 -5.93 11.64 -1.66
CA TYR A 64 -6.57 12.44 -2.71
C TYR A 64 -8.09 12.23 -2.77
N THR A 65 -8.63 11.07 -2.40
CA THR A 65 -10.09 10.84 -2.36
C THR A 65 -10.80 11.64 -1.25
N ARG A 66 -10.01 12.23 -0.35
CA ARG A 66 -10.45 13.11 0.74
C ARG A 66 -10.06 14.57 0.50
N GLY A 67 -9.72 14.93 -0.77
CA GLY A 67 -9.31 16.29 -1.15
C GLY A 67 -7.88 16.66 -0.76
N ARG A 68 -7.06 15.71 -0.32
CA ARG A 68 -5.71 15.93 0.20
C ARG A 68 -4.60 15.39 -0.71
N ALA A 69 -4.76 15.55 -2.02
CA ALA A 69 -3.74 15.11 -2.98
C ALA A 69 -2.36 15.74 -2.74
N HIS A 70 -2.33 16.99 -2.27
CA HIS A 70 -1.10 17.74 -2.03
C HIS A 70 -0.19 17.08 -0.98
N VAL A 71 -0.77 16.46 0.07
CA VAL A 71 0.05 15.81 1.12
C VAL A 71 0.79 14.58 0.61
N ILE A 72 0.31 13.92 -0.46
CA ILE A 72 1.00 12.78 -1.07
C ILE A 72 2.36 13.23 -1.63
N PHE A 73 2.36 14.33 -2.38
CA PHE A 73 3.58 14.89 -2.97
C PHE A 73 4.46 15.58 -1.93
N TYR A 74 3.86 16.23 -0.93
CA TYR A 74 4.58 16.81 0.20
C TYR A 74 5.34 15.75 0.99
N THR A 75 4.73 14.60 1.22
CA THR A 75 5.35 13.46 1.94
C THR A 75 6.64 12.99 1.27
N LEU A 76 6.73 13.01 -0.08
CA LEU A 76 7.99 12.70 -0.78
C LEU A 76 9.13 13.62 -0.35
N GLN A 77 8.84 14.91 -0.21
CA GLN A 77 9.85 15.91 0.16
C GLN A 77 10.25 15.76 1.64
N TYR A 78 9.28 15.53 2.49
CA TYR A 78 9.52 15.33 3.93
C TYR A 78 10.36 14.08 4.19
N LEU A 79 9.99 12.94 3.60
CA LEU A 79 10.74 11.69 3.78
C LEU A 79 12.15 11.78 3.18
N ALA A 80 12.34 12.48 2.05
CA ALA A 80 13.66 12.75 1.49
C ALA A 80 14.51 13.63 2.44
N HIS A 81 13.90 14.61 3.11
CA HIS A 81 14.58 15.41 4.11
C HIS A 81 15.01 14.57 5.31
N LEU A 82 14.13 13.74 5.85
CA LEU A 82 14.45 12.83 6.97
C LEU A 82 15.57 11.84 6.62
N ASP A 83 15.54 11.27 5.41
CA ASP A 83 16.59 10.39 4.91
C ASP A 83 17.97 11.09 4.90
N ARG A 84 18.01 12.33 4.42
CA ARG A 84 19.25 13.15 4.42
C ARG A 84 19.75 13.51 5.81
N LEU A 85 18.88 13.56 6.81
CA LEU A 85 19.24 13.76 8.21
C LEU A 85 19.68 12.46 8.89
N GLY A 86 19.50 11.30 8.26
CA GLY A 86 19.78 9.99 8.83
C GLY A 86 18.79 9.59 9.93
N VAL A 87 17.58 10.11 9.89
CA VAL A 87 16.51 9.77 10.83
C VAL A 87 16.02 8.36 10.56
N ARG A 88 15.79 7.58 11.62
CA ARG A 88 15.14 6.27 11.51
C ARG A 88 13.66 6.48 11.15
N VAL A 89 13.28 6.11 9.93
CA VAL A 89 11.90 6.19 9.46
C VAL A 89 11.41 4.79 9.09
N ILE A 90 10.38 4.30 9.78
CA ILE A 90 9.66 3.08 9.42
C ILE A 90 8.78 3.40 8.20
N ASN A 91 8.89 2.60 7.15
CA ASN A 91 8.29 2.86 5.84
C ASN A 91 8.71 4.24 5.29
N GLY A 92 10.03 4.44 5.21
CA GLY A 92 10.66 5.67 4.75
C GLY A 92 10.47 5.94 3.24
N GLN A 93 11.43 6.68 2.67
CA GLN A 93 11.34 7.18 1.29
C GLN A 93 11.16 6.07 0.24
N SER A 94 11.90 4.95 0.34
CA SER A 94 11.80 3.83 -0.61
C SER A 94 10.44 3.15 -0.54
N ALA A 95 9.94 2.90 0.66
CA ALA A 95 8.61 2.34 0.89
C ALA A 95 7.52 3.25 0.33
N TRP A 96 7.60 4.57 0.58
CA TRP A 96 6.63 5.53 0.07
C TRP A 96 6.64 5.64 -1.46
N ARG A 97 7.82 5.61 -2.09
CA ARG A 97 7.95 5.56 -3.54
C ARG A 97 7.25 4.34 -4.14
N THR A 98 7.36 3.20 -3.50
CA THR A 98 6.68 1.96 -3.93
C THR A 98 5.16 2.08 -3.72
N GLU A 99 4.73 2.60 -2.58
CA GLU A 99 3.32 2.77 -2.22
C GLU A 99 2.56 3.63 -3.23
N ILE A 100 3.13 4.75 -3.66
CA ILE A 100 2.47 5.73 -4.52
C ILE A 100 2.64 5.45 -6.02
N SER A 101 3.22 4.32 -6.43
CA SER A 101 3.44 4.04 -7.85
C SER A 101 3.22 2.57 -8.21
N LYS A 102 2.05 2.25 -8.75
CA LYS A 102 1.76 0.91 -9.29
C LYS A 102 2.68 0.56 -10.47
N ALA A 103 3.09 1.54 -11.27
CA ALA A 103 4.07 1.34 -12.33
C ALA A 103 5.43 0.89 -11.76
N TYR A 104 5.88 1.51 -10.67
CA TYR A 104 7.13 1.11 -10.01
C TYR A 104 7.01 -0.27 -9.35
N GLN A 105 5.85 -0.60 -8.76
CA GLN A 105 5.58 -1.94 -8.23
C GLN A 105 5.75 -3.03 -9.30
N LEU A 106 5.27 -2.80 -10.54
CA LEU A 106 5.45 -3.77 -11.63
C LEU A 106 6.91 -3.90 -12.04
N THR A 107 7.68 -2.81 -12.09
CA THR A 107 9.13 -2.86 -12.35
C THR A 107 9.85 -3.68 -11.29
N LEU A 108 9.51 -3.46 -10.01
CA LEU A 108 10.06 -4.22 -8.91
C LEU A 108 9.74 -5.73 -9.01
N LEU A 109 8.50 -6.08 -9.34
CA LEU A 109 8.09 -7.48 -9.51
C LEU A 109 8.82 -8.16 -10.68
N GLU A 110 9.04 -7.44 -11.80
CA GLU A 110 9.84 -7.91 -12.93
C GLU A 110 11.30 -8.16 -12.53
N GLU A 111 11.94 -7.21 -11.84
CA GLU A 111 13.31 -7.35 -11.34
C GLU A 111 13.48 -8.55 -10.39
N LEU A 112 12.45 -8.83 -9.59
CA LEU A 112 12.43 -10.00 -8.70
C LEU A 112 12.08 -11.31 -9.41
N GLY A 113 11.71 -11.28 -10.70
CA GLY A 113 11.27 -12.45 -11.46
C GLY A 113 9.96 -13.05 -10.95
N LEU A 114 9.08 -12.21 -10.36
CA LEU A 114 7.80 -12.63 -9.80
C LEU A 114 6.67 -12.40 -10.80
N PRO A 115 5.70 -13.33 -10.92
CA PRO A 115 4.57 -13.17 -11.82
C PRO A 115 3.67 -12.01 -11.39
N TYR A 116 3.29 -11.17 -12.36
CA TYR A 116 2.33 -10.08 -12.19
C TYR A 116 1.47 -9.94 -13.45
N PRO A 117 0.25 -9.34 -13.36
CA PRO A 117 -0.57 -9.10 -14.52
C PRO A 117 0.14 -8.17 -15.51
N ARG A 118 0.32 -8.61 -16.77
CA ARG A 118 1.01 -7.80 -17.79
C ARG A 118 0.33 -6.44 -17.93
N ALA A 119 1.12 -5.40 -17.97
CA ALA A 119 0.62 -4.03 -18.07
C ALA A 119 1.52 -3.15 -18.94
N ARG A 120 0.96 -2.02 -19.35
CA ARG A 120 1.69 -0.92 -19.98
C ARG A 120 1.31 0.39 -19.33
N VAL A 121 2.30 1.20 -19.04
CA VAL A 121 2.13 2.52 -18.42
C VAL A 121 1.85 3.54 -19.51
N ILE A 122 0.84 4.39 -19.29
CA ILE A 122 0.44 5.47 -20.18
C ILE A 122 0.36 6.79 -19.40
N HIS A 123 0.52 7.91 -20.08
CA HIS A 123 0.38 9.27 -19.53
C HIS A 123 -0.54 10.15 -20.38
N HIS A 124 -1.20 9.57 -21.38
CA HIS A 124 -2.20 10.24 -22.21
C HIS A 124 -3.26 9.24 -22.64
N LEU A 125 -4.54 9.67 -22.67
CA LEU A 125 -5.69 8.80 -22.96
C LEU A 125 -5.59 8.12 -24.32
N SER A 126 -5.10 8.83 -25.34
CA SER A 126 -4.94 8.30 -26.71
C SER A 126 -3.98 7.12 -26.82
N GLN A 127 -3.15 6.89 -25.81
CA GLN A 127 -2.18 5.78 -25.79
C GLN A 127 -2.85 4.45 -25.39
N ALA A 128 -4.02 4.49 -24.72
CA ALA A 128 -4.65 3.31 -24.14
C ALA A 128 -4.94 2.21 -25.17
N PRO A 129 -5.52 2.46 -26.36
CA PRO A 129 -5.78 1.41 -27.36
C PRO A 129 -4.48 0.75 -27.86
N ALA A 130 -3.44 1.54 -28.09
CA ALA A 130 -2.13 1.00 -28.51
C ALA A 130 -1.45 0.19 -27.40
N ALA A 131 -1.57 0.65 -26.15
CA ALA A 131 -1.03 -0.03 -24.97
C ALA A 131 -1.74 -1.39 -24.72
N ALA A 132 -3.01 -1.53 -25.10
CA ALA A 132 -3.76 -2.77 -24.94
C ALA A 132 -3.36 -3.88 -25.96
N ARG A 133 -2.65 -3.53 -27.04
CA ARG A 133 -2.29 -4.52 -28.07
C ARG A 133 -1.43 -5.65 -27.49
N GLY A 134 -1.88 -6.89 -27.73
CA GLY A 134 -1.19 -8.10 -27.28
C GLY A 134 -1.33 -8.39 -25.79
N LEU A 135 -2.17 -7.64 -25.05
CA LEU A 135 -2.62 -8.05 -23.72
C LEU A 135 -3.78 -9.04 -23.83
N ARG A 136 -3.92 -9.91 -22.83
CA ARG A 136 -5.05 -10.84 -22.71
C ARG A 136 -6.27 -10.08 -22.17
N TRP A 137 -7.38 -10.15 -22.89
CA TRP A 137 -8.64 -9.58 -22.47
C TRP A 137 -9.37 -10.47 -21.45
N PRO A 138 -10.20 -9.91 -20.56
CA PRO A 138 -10.46 -8.48 -20.37
C PRO A 138 -9.24 -7.73 -19.81
N ILE A 139 -9.26 -6.40 -19.90
CA ILE A 139 -8.24 -5.53 -19.33
C ILE A 139 -8.86 -4.53 -18.36
N VAL A 140 -8.01 -3.93 -17.54
CA VAL A 140 -8.37 -2.76 -16.71
C VAL A 140 -7.47 -1.58 -17.07
N VAL A 141 -8.05 -0.37 -16.99
CA VAL A 141 -7.28 0.88 -16.93
C VAL A 141 -7.39 1.38 -15.50
N LYS A 142 -6.26 1.60 -14.85
CA LYS A 142 -6.22 2.05 -13.45
C LYS A 142 -5.20 3.16 -13.25
N PRO A 143 -5.50 4.19 -12.43
CA PRO A 143 -4.53 5.22 -12.05
C PRO A 143 -3.28 4.62 -11.39
N ASN A 144 -2.13 5.25 -11.64
CA ASN A 144 -0.86 4.87 -11.02
C ASN A 144 -0.86 5.14 -9.50
N ILE A 145 -1.20 6.37 -9.11
CA ILE A 145 -1.47 6.70 -7.71
C ILE A 145 -2.93 6.39 -7.44
N GLY A 146 -3.18 5.34 -6.67
CA GLY A 146 -4.53 4.89 -6.39
C GLY A 146 -4.65 4.36 -4.97
N GLY A 147 -5.86 4.32 -4.48
CA GLY A 147 -6.19 3.70 -3.20
C GLY A 147 -7.66 3.30 -3.23
N SER A 148 -7.98 2.22 -2.53
CA SER A 148 -9.36 1.73 -2.40
C SER A 148 -10.06 1.51 -3.75
N GLY A 149 -9.29 1.27 -4.82
CA GLY A 149 -9.82 0.99 -6.14
C GLY A 149 -10.43 2.13 -6.93
N ALA A 150 -10.28 3.37 -6.47
CA ALA A 150 -10.83 4.53 -7.18
C ALA A 150 -10.23 4.66 -8.59
N GLY A 151 -11.08 5.01 -9.57
CA GLY A 151 -10.69 5.28 -10.95
C GLY A 151 -10.41 4.04 -11.81
N ILE A 152 -10.57 2.80 -11.28
CA ILE A 152 -10.35 1.59 -12.07
C ILE A 152 -11.54 1.33 -12.97
N ARG A 153 -11.28 1.07 -14.26
CA ARG A 153 -12.31 0.69 -15.24
C ARG A 153 -11.92 -0.57 -15.99
N ARG A 154 -12.84 -1.51 -16.08
CA ARG A 154 -12.70 -2.74 -16.86
C ARG A 154 -13.23 -2.56 -18.27
N PHE A 155 -12.56 -3.20 -19.19
CA PHE A 155 -12.94 -3.29 -20.59
C PHE A 155 -12.88 -4.72 -21.07
N ASP A 156 -13.96 -5.20 -21.66
CA ASP A 156 -14.05 -6.56 -22.20
C ASP A 156 -13.67 -6.62 -23.67
N THR A 157 -13.71 -5.48 -24.38
CA THR A 157 -13.45 -5.39 -25.83
C THR A 157 -12.57 -4.18 -26.20
N PRO A 158 -11.77 -4.28 -27.28
CA PRO A 158 -11.02 -3.16 -27.84
C PRO A 158 -11.90 -1.94 -28.16
N ASP A 159 -13.05 -2.15 -28.77
CA ASP A 159 -13.97 -1.05 -29.15
C ASP A 159 -14.48 -0.27 -27.93
N GLY A 160 -14.70 -0.96 -26.80
CA GLY A 160 -15.08 -0.32 -25.55
C GLY A 160 -13.98 0.62 -25.04
N LEU A 161 -12.74 0.16 -25.09
CA LEU A 161 -11.58 0.96 -24.70
C LEU A 161 -11.36 2.14 -25.64
N GLU A 162 -11.45 1.94 -26.96
CA GLU A 162 -11.30 3.01 -27.97
C GLU A 162 -12.35 4.11 -27.78
N ARG A 163 -13.62 3.74 -27.59
CA ARG A 163 -14.68 4.72 -27.30
C ARG A 163 -14.41 5.51 -26.02
N ALA A 164 -13.98 4.84 -24.94
CA ALA A 164 -13.67 5.51 -23.67
C ALA A 164 -12.47 6.46 -23.80
N ALA A 165 -11.44 6.05 -24.51
CA ALA A 165 -10.27 6.88 -24.78
C ALA A 165 -10.62 8.11 -25.63
N GLY A 166 -11.41 7.91 -26.71
CA GLY A 166 -11.86 8.98 -27.59
C GLY A 166 -12.84 9.95 -26.92
N ALA A 167 -13.69 9.47 -26.02
CA ALA A 167 -14.59 10.29 -25.23
C ALA A 167 -13.92 11.02 -24.04
N GLY A 168 -12.64 10.75 -23.77
CA GLY A 168 -11.93 11.39 -22.65
C GLY A 168 -12.39 10.93 -21.26
N THR A 169 -13.00 9.74 -21.15
CA THR A 169 -13.62 9.27 -19.90
C THR A 169 -12.70 8.36 -19.06
N LEU A 170 -11.47 8.10 -19.51
CA LEU A 170 -10.49 7.35 -18.71
C LEU A 170 -9.89 8.27 -17.64
N ASP A 171 -9.72 7.73 -16.45
CA ASP A 171 -9.03 8.41 -15.35
C ASP A 171 -7.54 8.04 -15.36
N LEU A 172 -6.66 9.04 -15.50
CA LEU A 172 -5.20 8.87 -15.39
C LEU A 172 -4.69 9.16 -13.97
N GLY A 173 -5.58 9.52 -13.04
CA GLY A 173 -5.19 9.86 -11.68
C GLY A 173 -4.52 11.24 -11.53
N ILE A 174 -4.12 11.52 -10.30
CA ILE A 174 -3.60 12.85 -9.89
C ILE A 174 -2.19 13.15 -10.43
N ASP A 175 -1.47 12.14 -10.89
CA ASP A 175 -0.13 12.26 -11.51
C ASP A 175 -0.19 12.11 -13.03
N SER A 176 -1.39 12.08 -13.61
CA SER A 176 -1.63 11.88 -15.05
C SER A 176 -0.94 10.62 -15.61
N THR A 177 -0.86 9.58 -14.80
CA THR A 177 -0.24 8.30 -15.16
C THR A 177 -1.21 7.16 -14.87
N ALA A 178 -1.38 6.23 -15.80
CA ALA A 178 -2.23 5.07 -15.61
C ALA A 178 -1.61 3.80 -16.20
N LEU A 179 -2.13 2.67 -15.78
CA LEU A 179 -1.77 1.34 -16.28
C LEU A 179 -2.91 0.78 -17.10
N VAL A 180 -2.60 0.31 -18.32
CA VAL A 180 -3.45 -0.59 -19.10
C VAL A 180 -2.98 -2.00 -18.79
N GLN A 181 -3.76 -2.78 -18.06
CA GLN A 181 -3.32 -4.04 -17.43
C GLN A 181 -4.29 -5.18 -17.74
N GLU A 182 -3.76 -6.40 -17.90
CA GLU A 182 -4.57 -7.62 -17.99
C GLU A 182 -5.39 -7.79 -16.71
N CYS A 183 -6.68 -8.08 -16.88
CA CYS A 183 -7.52 -8.49 -15.77
C CYS A 183 -7.36 -10.00 -15.57
N VAL A 184 -6.85 -10.39 -14.41
CA VAL A 184 -6.62 -11.79 -14.08
C VAL A 184 -7.89 -12.38 -13.47
N PRO A 185 -8.49 -13.43 -14.04
CA PRO A 185 -9.60 -14.12 -13.43
C PRO A 185 -9.12 -14.97 -12.26
N ALA A 186 -9.53 -14.62 -11.04
CA ALA A 186 -9.13 -15.33 -9.85
C ALA A 186 -9.84 -16.65 -9.66
N ALA A 187 -9.10 -17.66 -9.24
CA ALA A 187 -9.66 -18.93 -8.82
C ALA A 187 -10.64 -18.73 -7.65
N ASP A 188 -11.86 -19.24 -7.81
CA ASP A 188 -12.96 -19.16 -6.82
C ASP A 188 -13.31 -17.72 -6.39
N GLY A 189 -13.02 -16.71 -7.22
CA GLY A 189 -13.29 -15.30 -6.93
C GLY A 189 -12.58 -14.80 -5.68
N ARG A 190 -11.42 -15.36 -5.32
CA ARG A 190 -10.71 -15.03 -4.08
C ARG A 190 -9.38 -14.33 -4.33
N ILE A 191 -9.08 -13.38 -3.49
CA ILE A 191 -7.77 -12.75 -3.38
C ILE A 191 -7.12 -13.16 -2.05
N VAL A 192 -5.80 -13.13 -2.01
CA VAL A 192 -5.04 -13.35 -0.77
C VAL A 192 -4.23 -12.10 -0.49
N ARG A 193 -4.34 -11.62 0.74
CA ARG A 193 -3.49 -10.56 1.25
C ARG A 193 -2.56 -11.13 2.32
N VAL A 194 -1.28 -10.91 2.16
CA VAL A 194 -0.22 -11.34 3.08
C VAL A 194 0.31 -10.12 3.79
N GLU A 195 0.16 -10.07 5.10
CA GLU A 195 0.63 -8.99 5.95
C GLU A 195 2.02 -9.30 6.51
N VAL A 196 2.82 -8.25 6.58
CA VAL A 196 4.22 -8.28 7.03
C VAL A 196 4.42 -7.26 8.13
N LEU A 197 5.19 -7.61 9.14
CA LEU A 197 5.66 -6.73 10.20
C LEU A 197 7.16 -6.95 10.39
N ASN A 198 7.91 -5.86 10.49
CA ASN A 198 9.38 -5.87 10.56
C ASN A 198 10.02 -6.70 9.42
N GLY A 199 9.48 -6.53 8.20
CA GLY A 199 9.95 -7.26 7.02
C GLY A 199 9.69 -8.78 7.03
N ARG A 200 8.92 -9.29 8.02
CA ARG A 200 8.63 -10.72 8.18
C ARG A 200 7.14 -11.01 8.09
N TYR A 201 6.81 -12.18 7.58
CA TYR A 201 5.45 -12.67 7.53
C TYR A 201 4.78 -12.58 8.90
N LEU A 202 3.62 -11.95 8.95
CA LEU A 202 2.81 -11.81 10.16
C LEU A 202 1.60 -12.73 10.12
N TYR A 203 0.75 -12.59 9.11
CA TYR A 203 -0.40 -13.44 8.81
C TYR A 203 -0.83 -13.27 7.36
N ALA A 204 -1.74 -14.10 6.89
CA ALA A 204 -2.45 -13.85 5.65
C ALA A 204 -3.95 -14.14 5.79
N ILE A 205 -4.73 -13.49 4.93
CA ILE A 205 -6.17 -13.66 4.82
C ILE A 205 -6.57 -13.97 3.38
N ARG A 206 -7.61 -14.79 3.24
CA ARG A 206 -8.39 -14.93 2.00
C ARG A 206 -9.63 -14.08 2.07
N ILE A 207 -9.90 -13.37 1.01
CA ILE A 207 -11.09 -12.55 0.85
C ILE A 207 -11.87 -13.10 -0.33
N TYR A 208 -13.13 -13.42 -0.12
CA TYR A 208 -14.03 -13.94 -1.15
C TYR A 208 -14.91 -12.81 -1.65
N THR A 209 -14.87 -12.56 -2.97
CA THR A 209 -15.78 -11.63 -3.62
C THR A 209 -17.08 -12.32 -3.94
N PRO A 210 -18.24 -11.74 -3.66
CA PRO A 210 -19.53 -12.37 -3.95
C PRO A 210 -19.81 -12.42 -5.46
N GLY A 211 -20.31 -13.58 -5.93
CA GLY A 211 -20.89 -13.77 -7.27
C GLY A 211 -19.89 -13.88 -8.42
N ASP A 212 -20.41 -13.82 -9.65
CA ASP A 212 -19.65 -13.84 -10.90
C ASP A 212 -18.86 -12.55 -11.18
N SER A 213 -18.72 -11.69 -10.18
CA SER A 213 -17.90 -10.51 -10.31
C SER A 213 -16.44 -10.94 -10.35
N PHE A 214 -15.86 -10.90 -11.52
CA PHE A 214 -14.42 -11.05 -11.79
C PHE A 214 -13.57 -9.93 -11.17
N ASN A 215 -14.02 -9.38 -10.06
CA ASN A 215 -13.60 -8.15 -9.49
C ASN A 215 -12.59 -8.42 -8.40
N LEU A 216 -11.37 -8.53 -8.83
CA LEU A 216 -10.17 -8.75 -8.05
C LEU A 216 -9.58 -7.47 -7.50
N CYS A 217 -10.15 -6.38 -7.94
CA CYS A 217 -9.90 -5.09 -7.37
C CYS A 217 -11.13 -4.74 -6.53
N PRO A 218 -10.97 -4.34 -5.26
CA PRO A 218 -12.08 -3.82 -4.46
C PRO A 218 -12.85 -2.69 -5.15
N ALA A 219 -12.28 -2.08 -6.18
CA ALA A 219 -12.89 -1.06 -7.03
C ALA A 219 -14.01 -1.54 -7.90
N ASP A 220 -13.96 -2.77 -8.33
CA ASP A 220 -14.99 -3.30 -9.22
C ASP A 220 -16.34 -3.50 -8.51
N VAL A 221 -16.34 -3.55 -7.21
CA VAL A 221 -17.56 -3.49 -6.39
C VAL A 221 -18.21 -2.09 -6.47
N CYS A 222 -17.51 -1.12 -7.03
CA CYS A 222 -17.91 0.30 -7.04
C CYS A 222 -18.47 0.81 -8.35
N GLN A 223 -18.55 -0.01 -9.41
CA GLN A 223 -19.09 0.44 -10.69
C GLN A 223 -20.30 -0.40 -11.10
N SER A 224 -21.47 0.22 -11.07
CA SER A 224 -22.63 -0.34 -11.78
C SER A 224 -22.39 -0.28 -13.29
N VAL A 225 -23.02 -1.19 -14.02
CA VAL A 225 -23.00 -1.26 -15.49
C VAL A 225 -23.48 0.06 -16.15
N ASP A 226 -24.13 0.93 -15.40
CA ASP A 226 -24.74 2.20 -15.84
C ASP A 226 -23.99 3.46 -15.41
N GLY A 227 -22.76 3.33 -14.85
CA GLY A 227 -21.95 4.50 -14.52
C GLY A 227 -22.36 5.26 -13.25
N ALA A 228 -23.24 4.72 -12.43
CA ALA A 228 -23.55 5.27 -11.12
C ALA A 228 -22.48 4.86 -10.11
N GLU A 229 -21.95 5.82 -9.36
CA GLU A 229 -20.99 5.63 -8.28
C GLU A 229 -21.62 4.76 -7.18
N LEU A 230 -21.21 3.50 -7.08
CA LEU A 230 -21.60 2.65 -5.96
C LEU A 230 -20.72 2.96 -4.75
N ALA A 231 -21.34 2.85 -3.57
CA ALA A 231 -20.80 3.20 -2.27
C ALA A 231 -19.35 2.71 -2.04
N ARG A 232 -18.53 3.61 -1.52
CA ARG A 232 -17.15 3.52 -1.05
C ARG A 232 -16.43 2.18 -1.23
N PRO A 233 -15.32 2.15 -1.97
CA PRO A 233 -14.51 0.96 -2.16
C PRO A 233 -14.06 0.37 -0.83
N ALA A 234 -14.27 -0.92 -0.64
CA ALA A 234 -13.80 -1.65 0.53
C ALA A 234 -12.30 -1.93 0.38
N CYS A 235 -11.49 -1.42 1.29
CA CYS A 235 -10.11 -1.89 1.43
C CYS A 235 -10.13 -3.37 1.87
N ALA A 236 -9.15 -4.18 1.42
CA ALA A 236 -9.05 -5.59 1.79
C ALA A 236 -9.05 -5.81 3.32
N VAL A 237 -8.44 -4.90 4.07
CA VAL A 237 -8.42 -4.95 5.54
C VAL A 237 -9.78 -4.64 6.17
N ASP A 238 -10.65 -3.92 5.47
CA ASP A 238 -12.01 -3.60 5.91
C ASP A 238 -13.07 -4.58 5.37
N ALA A 239 -12.67 -5.60 4.61
CA ALA A 239 -13.56 -6.58 4.01
C ALA A 239 -14.58 -7.19 5.00
N PRO A 240 -14.22 -7.55 6.25
CA PRO A 240 -15.20 -8.04 7.23
C PRO A 240 -16.28 -7.02 7.58
N LYS A 241 -15.95 -5.73 7.63
CA LYS A 241 -16.91 -4.65 7.89
C LYS A 241 -17.91 -4.46 6.74
N ASN A 242 -17.53 -4.90 5.54
CA ASN A 242 -18.36 -4.82 4.34
C ASN A 242 -19.11 -6.13 4.05
N ASN A 243 -19.25 -7.01 5.05
CA ASN A 243 -19.89 -8.32 4.94
C ASN A 243 -19.25 -9.27 3.92
N LEU A 244 -18.03 -9.05 3.52
CA LEU A 244 -17.27 -10.01 2.71
C LEU A 244 -16.80 -11.16 3.58
N ARG A 245 -16.85 -12.37 3.03
CA ARG A 245 -16.27 -13.53 3.71
C ARG A 245 -14.75 -13.39 3.74
N VAL A 246 -14.20 -13.40 4.96
CA VAL A 246 -12.75 -13.34 5.20
C VAL A 246 -12.36 -14.47 6.13
N GLU A 247 -11.27 -15.16 5.81
CA GLU A 247 -10.73 -16.25 6.64
C GLU A 247 -9.21 -16.12 6.76
N GLY A 248 -8.68 -16.53 7.91
CA GLY A 248 -7.24 -16.69 8.11
C GLY A 248 -6.69 -17.79 7.18
N PHE A 249 -5.48 -17.59 6.66
CA PHE A 249 -4.85 -18.50 5.73
C PHE A 249 -3.33 -18.51 5.90
N THR A 250 -2.71 -19.67 5.77
CA THR A 250 -1.26 -19.77 5.72
C THR A 250 -0.85 -20.05 4.26
N PRO A 251 -0.20 -19.08 3.58
CA PRO A 251 0.27 -19.29 2.21
C PRO A 251 1.38 -20.36 2.15
N PRO A 252 1.58 -20.98 0.98
CA PRO A 252 2.75 -21.82 0.77
C PRO A 252 4.06 -21.08 1.09
N PRO A 253 5.11 -21.77 1.56
CA PRO A 253 6.36 -21.12 1.97
C PRO A 253 7.05 -20.32 0.85
N GLU A 254 6.89 -20.71 -0.40
CA GLU A 254 7.41 -19.97 -1.56
C GLU A 254 6.73 -18.61 -1.74
N ILE A 255 5.43 -18.51 -1.45
CA ILE A 255 4.69 -17.24 -1.47
C ILE A 255 5.16 -16.34 -0.33
N ILE A 256 5.32 -16.89 0.88
CA ILE A 256 5.83 -16.13 2.02
C ILE A 256 7.21 -15.55 1.69
N ARG A 257 8.13 -16.38 1.17
CA ARG A 257 9.46 -15.92 0.75
C ARG A 257 9.40 -14.87 -0.37
N ALA A 258 8.48 -15.02 -1.32
CA ALA A 258 8.31 -14.02 -2.38
C ALA A 258 7.86 -12.67 -1.81
N VAL A 259 6.90 -12.68 -0.89
CA VAL A 259 6.43 -11.47 -0.20
C VAL A 259 7.53 -10.82 0.62
N GLU A 260 8.29 -11.58 1.43
CA GLU A 260 9.41 -11.03 2.21
C GLU A 260 10.50 -10.43 1.28
N ARG A 261 10.76 -11.03 0.10
CA ARG A 261 11.66 -10.44 -0.91
C ARG A 261 11.13 -9.13 -1.48
N ILE A 262 9.83 -9.05 -1.77
CA ILE A 262 9.18 -7.82 -2.22
C ILE A 262 9.35 -6.71 -1.16
N MET A 263 9.07 -7.03 0.09
CA MET A 263 9.19 -6.07 1.19
C MET A 263 10.63 -5.59 1.37
N ALA A 264 11.60 -6.48 1.36
CA ALA A 264 13.01 -6.13 1.45
C ALA A 264 13.48 -5.22 0.29
N ALA A 265 13.08 -5.55 -0.95
CA ALA A 265 13.47 -4.79 -2.14
C ALA A 265 12.77 -3.41 -2.23
N SER A 266 11.57 -3.27 -1.67
CA SER A 266 10.83 -2.01 -1.61
C SER A 266 11.19 -1.15 -0.40
N GLY A 267 11.87 -1.70 0.61
CA GLY A 267 12.12 -1.04 1.88
C GLY A 267 10.87 -0.90 2.76
N ILE A 268 9.88 -1.75 2.53
CA ILE A 268 8.65 -1.79 3.33
C ILE A 268 8.85 -2.75 4.52
N GLU A 269 8.69 -2.23 5.70
CA GLU A 269 8.85 -2.99 6.95
C GLU A 269 7.51 -3.42 7.55
N LEU A 270 6.47 -2.59 7.36
CA LEU A 270 5.08 -2.89 7.70
C LEU A 270 4.21 -2.67 6.48
N GLY A 271 3.48 -3.69 6.06
CA GLY A 271 2.62 -3.57 4.90
C GLY A 271 1.99 -4.89 4.49
N GLY A 272 1.34 -4.89 3.33
CA GLY A 272 0.71 -6.08 2.78
C GLY A 272 0.90 -6.21 1.28
N VAL A 273 1.02 -7.43 0.81
CA VAL A 273 1.07 -7.77 -0.61
C VAL A 273 -0.16 -8.58 -0.98
N GLU A 274 -0.81 -8.19 -2.08
CA GLU A 274 -1.97 -8.89 -2.59
C GLU A 274 -1.59 -9.74 -3.81
N TYR A 275 -2.09 -10.97 -3.82
CA TYR A 275 -1.97 -11.86 -4.96
C TYR A 275 -3.23 -12.68 -5.20
N MET A 276 -3.34 -13.23 -6.39
CA MET A 276 -4.41 -14.12 -6.78
C MET A 276 -3.86 -15.30 -7.57
N ILE A 277 -4.60 -16.39 -7.65
CA ILE A 277 -4.28 -17.52 -8.53
C ILE A 277 -5.11 -17.37 -9.80
N ASP A 278 -4.44 -17.27 -10.95
CA ASP A 278 -5.11 -17.20 -12.26
C ASP A 278 -5.70 -18.56 -12.62
N VAL A 279 -6.99 -18.63 -12.93
CA VAL A 279 -7.67 -19.88 -13.34
C VAL A 279 -7.12 -20.46 -14.64
N ARG A 280 -6.46 -19.63 -15.47
CA ARG A 280 -5.98 -20.01 -16.80
C ARG A 280 -4.70 -20.82 -16.77
N ASP A 281 -3.84 -20.60 -15.75
CA ASP A 281 -2.52 -21.25 -15.66
C ASP A 281 -2.17 -21.75 -14.26
N ASN A 282 -3.08 -21.55 -13.29
CA ASN A 282 -2.94 -21.92 -11.88
C ASN A 282 -1.68 -21.33 -11.20
N ARG A 283 -1.23 -20.15 -11.66
CA ARG A 283 -0.07 -19.44 -11.12
C ARG A 283 -0.48 -18.28 -10.23
N PRO A 284 0.32 -17.95 -9.19
CA PRO A 284 0.13 -16.75 -8.41
C PRO A 284 0.54 -15.51 -9.22
N TYR A 285 -0.26 -14.45 -9.16
CA TYR A 285 0.03 -13.14 -9.73
C TYR A 285 -0.04 -12.08 -8.64
N PHE A 286 1.09 -11.45 -8.33
CA PHE A 286 1.16 -10.32 -7.39
C PHE A 286 0.72 -9.05 -8.11
N TYR A 287 -0.17 -8.26 -7.52
CA TYR A 287 -0.79 -7.14 -8.24
C TYR A 287 -0.90 -5.84 -7.44
N ASP A 288 -0.70 -5.88 -6.13
CA ASP A 288 -0.72 -4.69 -5.26
C ASP A 288 0.23 -4.86 -4.08
N ILE A 289 1.05 -3.83 -3.84
CA ILE A 289 2.04 -3.77 -2.77
C ILE A 289 1.72 -2.53 -1.95
N ASN A 290 1.38 -2.73 -0.68
CA ASN A 290 0.90 -1.66 0.20
C ASN A 290 1.86 -1.47 1.38
N ALA A 291 2.47 -0.29 1.49
CA ALA A 291 3.26 0.10 2.66
C ALA A 291 2.37 0.57 3.82
N LEU A 292 1.08 0.74 3.56
CA LEU A 292 0.10 1.04 4.57
C LEU A 292 -0.75 -0.19 4.85
N SER A 293 -0.69 -0.70 6.08
CA SER A 293 -1.64 -1.69 6.59
C SER A 293 -2.28 -1.19 7.87
N ASN A 294 -3.60 -1.31 7.94
CA ASN A 294 -4.38 -1.10 9.16
C ASN A 294 -4.82 -2.43 9.78
N PHE A 295 -4.25 -3.53 9.29
CA PHE A 295 -4.59 -4.90 9.64
C PHE A 295 -6.06 -5.25 9.38
N VAL A 296 -6.37 -6.53 9.39
CA VAL A 296 -7.74 -6.99 9.17
C VAL A 296 -8.63 -6.62 10.36
N ALA A 297 -9.83 -6.13 10.08
CA ALA A 297 -10.82 -5.88 11.10
C ALA A 297 -11.18 -7.21 11.81
N ASP A 298 -11.42 -7.14 13.12
CA ASP A 298 -11.70 -8.31 13.97
C ASP A 298 -10.59 -9.38 13.90
N ALA A 299 -9.33 -8.93 13.84
CA ALA A 299 -8.16 -9.79 13.70
C ALA A 299 -8.10 -10.92 14.75
N PRO A 300 -8.39 -10.70 16.05
CA PRO A 300 -8.37 -11.80 17.02
C PRO A 300 -9.24 -12.99 16.64
N ARG A 301 -10.41 -12.75 16.02
CA ARG A 301 -11.29 -13.81 15.55
C ARG A 301 -10.82 -14.46 14.25
N ILE A 302 -10.21 -13.67 13.33
CA ILE A 302 -9.85 -14.14 11.99
C ILE A 302 -8.48 -14.82 11.98
N VAL A 303 -7.50 -14.23 12.70
CA VAL A 303 -6.09 -14.68 12.68
C VAL A 303 -5.57 -15.13 14.05
N GLY A 304 -6.39 -15.04 15.12
CA GLY A 304 -6.09 -15.61 16.44
C GLY A 304 -5.28 -14.73 17.37
N PHE A 305 -4.92 -13.50 16.96
CA PHE A 305 -4.16 -12.55 17.80
C PHE A 305 -4.46 -11.10 17.40
N ASP A 306 -4.05 -10.15 18.25
CA ASP A 306 -4.12 -8.72 17.96
C ASP A 306 -2.82 -8.24 17.29
N PRO A 307 -2.85 -7.86 16.00
CA PRO A 307 -1.66 -7.39 15.30
C PRO A 307 -1.21 -5.99 15.75
N PHE A 308 -2.09 -5.15 16.36
CA PHE A 308 -1.66 -3.88 16.94
C PHE A 308 -0.78 -4.08 18.17
N ALA A 309 -1.08 -5.09 18.99
CA ALA A 309 -0.21 -5.46 20.09
C ALA A 309 1.20 -5.83 19.59
N ARG A 310 1.30 -6.63 18.51
CA ARG A 310 2.59 -6.97 17.87
C ARG A 310 3.31 -5.77 17.28
N LEU A 311 2.54 -4.87 16.68
CA LEU A 311 3.10 -3.62 16.14
C LEU A 311 3.74 -2.78 17.25
N VAL A 312 3.04 -2.62 18.38
CA VAL A 312 3.59 -1.81 19.48
C VAL A 312 4.76 -2.51 20.15
N ASP A 313 4.77 -3.86 20.29
CA ASP A 313 5.96 -4.62 20.71
C ASP A 313 7.19 -4.22 19.88
N TRP A 314 7.05 -4.23 18.55
CA TRP A 314 8.13 -3.85 17.65
C TRP A 314 8.52 -2.36 17.74
N LEU A 315 7.55 -1.46 17.87
CA LEU A 315 7.85 -0.03 18.04
C LEU A 315 8.63 0.24 19.34
N GLU A 316 8.33 -0.46 20.43
CA GLU A 316 9.08 -0.37 21.69
C GLU A 316 10.53 -0.88 21.51
N GLU A 317 10.73 -1.96 20.75
CA GLU A 317 12.07 -2.46 20.39
C GLU A 317 12.87 -1.43 19.57
N GLU A 318 12.24 -0.82 18.55
CA GLU A 318 12.86 0.23 17.72
C GLU A 318 13.26 1.47 18.55
N LEU A 319 12.41 1.89 19.47
CA LEU A 319 12.68 3.00 20.38
C LEU A 319 13.84 2.68 21.33
N ALA A 320 13.90 1.46 21.86
CA ALA A 320 14.97 1.00 22.71
C ALA A 320 16.34 0.99 21.97
N ILE A 321 16.34 0.53 20.70
CA ILE A 321 17.53 0.53 19.85
C ILE A 321 17.99 1.96 19.54
N ALA A 322 17.06 2.85 19.21
CA ALA A 322 17.34 4.24 18.87
C ALA A 322 17.79 5.07 20.08
N GLY A 323 17.36 4.71 21.29
CA GLY A 323 17.76 5.36 22.56
C GLY A 323 19.17 5.00 23.03
N VAL A 324 19.81 3.97 22.47
CA VAL A 324 21.18 3.60 22.79
C VAL A 324 22.16 4.52 22.02
N PRO A 325 23.08 5.25 22.69
CA PRO A 325 24.08 6.06 22.00
C PRO A 325 24.91 5.19 21.04
N ARG A 326 24.84 5.47 19.75
CA ARG A 326 25.73 4.81 18.78
C ARG A 326 27.17 5.16 19.13
N SER A 327 27.97 4.19 19.53
CA SER A 327 29.42 4.34 19.67
C SER A 327 29.98 4.74 18.30
N VAL A 328 30.44 5.98 18.19
CA VAL A 328 31.18 6.45 17.02
C VAL A 328 32.51 5.70 17.02
N THR A 329 32.60 4.69 16.18
CA THR A 329 33.91 4.09 15.87
C THR A 329 34.66 5.10 15.01
N THR A 330 35.46 5.96 15.63
CA THR A 330 36.42 6.78 14.91
C THR A 330 37.49 5.83 14.37
N THR A 331 37.34 5.46 13.11
CA THR A 331 38.45 4.89 12.35
C THR A 331 39.43 6.03 12.08
N ASN A 332 40.46 6.19 12.88
CA ASN A 332 41.61 7.00 12.54
C ASN A 332 42.30 6.32 11.35
N ALA A 333 42.29 6.99 10.20
CA ALA A 333 43.20 6.74 9.09
C ALA A 333 44.25 7.84 9.06
#